data_5604814de963e13434c0f6fe4015bdfe
#
_entry.id   5604814de963e13434c0f6fe4015bdfe
#
_cell.length_a   1.000
_cell.length_b   1.000
_cell.length_c   1.000
_cell.angle_alpha   90.00
_cell.angle_beta   90.00
_cell.angle_gamma   90.00
#
_symmetry.space_group_name_H-M   'P 1'
#
loop_
_entity.id
_entity.type
_entity.pdbx_description
1 polymer ?
#
loop_
_entity_poly.entity_id
_entity_poly.type
_entity_poly.pdbx_seq_one_letter_code
_entity_poly.pdbx_strand_id
1 'polypeptide(L)' 'MTEKILILDFGSQYTQLIARAVREANVYCEIVPFHKEIEYTSDLKGIILSGSPF' A
#
# COMPACT_ATOMS: atom_id res chain seq x y z
N MET A 1 -5.80 -18.16 2.02
CA MET A 1 -4.77 -17.21 2.42
C MET A 1 -5.03 -15.85 1.83
N THR A 2 -4.79 -14.83 2.61
CA THR A 2 -5.05 -13.47 2.17
C THR A 2 -3.80 -12.87 1.53
N GLU A 3 -3.93 -12.43 0.31
CA GLU A 3 -2.85 -11.70 -0.34
C GLU A 3 -2.89 -10.25 0.13
N LYS A 4 -1.71 -9.65 0.25
CA LYS A 4 -1.60 -8.33 0.83
C LYS A 4 -0.84 -7.40 -0.11
N ILE A 5 -1.30 -6.16 -0.21
CA ILE A 5 -0.61 -5.09 -0.92
C ILE A 5 -0.20 -4.04 0.11
N LEU A 6 1.03 -3.60 0.05
CA LEU A 6 1.50 -2.50 0.89
C LEU A 6 1.48 -1.22 0.09
N ILE A 7 1.00 -0.15 0.71
CA ILE A 7 1.00 1.17 0.10
C ILE A 7 1.94 2.04 0.93
N LEU A 8 3.04 2.46 0.33
CA LEU A 8 3.99 3.33 1.00
C LEU A 8 3.52 4.77 0.86
N ASP A 9 3.33 5.42 1.99
CA ASP A 9 2.80 6.77 2.03
C ASP A 9 3.95 7.77 2.06
N PHE A 10 4.11 8.49 0.95
CA PHE A 10 5.13 9.52 0.82
C PHE A 10 4.53 10.93 1.00
N GLY A 11 3.39 11.00 1.66
CA GLY A 11 2.76 12.28 1.95
C GLY A 11 1.72 12.71 0.95
N SER A 12 1.27 11.79 0.10
CA SER A 12 0.27 12.12 -0.90
C SER A 12 -1.12 12.14 -0.30
N GLN A 13 -1.92 13.10 -0.76
CA GLN A 13 -3.33 13.10 -0.41
C GLN A 13 -4.11 12.00 -1.12
N TYR A 14 -3.47 11.34 -2.07
CA TYR A 14 -4.13 10.28 -2.84
C TYR A 14 -4.00 8.90 -2.19
N THR A 15 -3.22 8.79 -1.11
CA THR A 15 -2.98 7.49 -0.47
C THR A 15 -4.29 6.81 -0.08
N GLN A 16 -5.22 7.54 0.51
CA GLN A 16 -6.49 6.97 0.92
C GLN A 16 -7.33 6.53 -0.28
N LEU A 17 -7.26 7.27 -1.36
CA LEU A 17 -8.00 6.89 -2.57
C LEU A 17 -7.45 5.62 -3.17
N ILE A 18 -6.14 5.47 -3.17
CA ILE A 18 -5.49 4.26 -3.67
C ILE A 18 -5.88 3.07 -2.81
N ALA A 19 -5.85 3.23 -1.50
CA ALA A 19 -6.22 2.15 -0.59
C ALA A 19 -7.67 1.72 -0.81
N ARG A 20 -8.57 2.70 -1.00
CA ARG A 20 -9.96 2.39 -1.25
C ARG A 20 -10.13 1.60 -2.56
N ALA A 21 -9.44 2.02 -3.61
CA ALA A 21 -9.54 1.34 -4.89
C ALA A 21 -9.06 -0.11 -4.78
N VAL A 22 -7.98 -0.34 -4.05
CA VAL A 22 -7.46 -1.68 -3.85
C VAL A 22 -8.48 -2.54 -3.10
N ARG A 23 -9.10 -1.98 -2.07
CA ARG A 23 -10.09 -2.71 -1.28
C ARG A 23 -11.34 -3.01 -2.09
N GLU A 24 -11.73 -2.11 -2.97
CA GLU A 24 -12.89 -2.34 -3.83
C GLU A 24 -12.65 -3.48 -4.79
N ALA A 25 -11.40 -3.80 -5.06
CA ALA A 25 -11.05 -4.95 -5.87
C ALA A 25 -10.95 -6.24 -5.04
N ASN A 26 -11.39 -6.20 -3.77
CA ASN A 26 -11.37 -7.32 -2.85
C ASN A 26 -9.94 -7.75 -2.50
N VAL A 27 -9.03 -6.80 -2.44
CA VAL A 27 -7.64 -7.08 -2.07
C VAL A 27 -7.33 -6.38 -0.76
N TYR A 28 -6.73 -7.11 0.15
CA TYR A 28 -6.33 -6.53 1.42
C TYR A 28 -5.11 -5.63 1.23
N CYS A 29 -5.13 -4.45 1.83
CA CYS A 29 -3.98 -3.56 1.76
C CYS A 29 -3.73 -2.90 3.11
N GLU A 30 -2.49 -2.48 3.30
CA GLU A 30 -2.09 -1.73 4.48
C GLU A 30 -1.31 -0.50 4.02
N ILE A 31 -1.53 0.62 4.71
CA ILE A 31 -0.80 1.84 4.45
C ILE A 31 0.29 1.95 5.49
N VAL A 32 1.53 2.13 5.05
CA VAL A 32 2.65 2.28 5.96
C VAL A 32 3.44 3.53 5.59
N PRO A 33 4.03 4.21 6.58
CA PRO A 33 4.88 5.37 6.30
C PRO A 33 6.08 4.96 5.44
N PHE A 34 6.54 5.87 4.60
CA PHE A 34 7.62 5.55 3.68
C PHE A 34 8.92 5.18 4.41
N HIS A 35 9.10 5.65 5.63
CA HIS A 35 10.34 5.40 6.39
C HIS A 35 10.29 4.13 7.23
N LYS A 36 9.16 3.44 7.23
CA LYS A 36 9.04 2.23 8.03
C LYS A 36 9.65 1.04 7.31
N GLU A 37 10.30 0.17 8.08
CA GLU A 37 10.83 -1.05 7.51
C GLU A 37 9.69 -1.94 7.03
N ILE A 38 9.91 -2.56 5.88
CA ILE A 38 8.92 -3.45 5.28
C ILE A 38 9.31 -4.89 5.56
N GLU A 39 8.36 -5.66 6.09
CA GLU A 39 8.56 -7.08 6.25
C GLU A 39 8.03 -7.80 5.02
N TYR A 40 8.92 -8.51 4.36
CA TYR A 40 8.57 -9.22 3.14
C TYR A 40 8.09 -10.62 3.51
N THR A 41 6.79 -10.75 3.69
CA THR A 41 6.17 -12.01 4.03
C THR A 41 5.64 -12.68 2.77
N SER A 42 5.31 -13.98 2.88
CA SER A 42 4.88 -14.73 1.71
C SER A 42 3.54 -14.26 1.17
N ASP A 43 2.74 -13.57 1.98
CA ASP A 43 1.45 -13.06 1.53
C ASP A 43 1.55 -11.69 0.89
N LEU A 44 2.72 -11.07 0.91
CA LEU A 44 2.93 -9.76 0.29
C LEU A 44 3.08 -9.93 -1.22
N LYS A 45 2.12 -9.42 -1.99
CA LYS A 45 2.09 -9.60 -3.43
C LYS A 45 2.49 -8.36 -4.20
N GLY A 46 2.53 -7.21 -3.56
CA GLY A 46 2.92 -6.00 -4.27
C GLY A 46 3.09 -4.82 -3.34
N ILE A 47 3.76 -3.80 -3.85
CA ILE A 47 3.99 -2.56 -3.11
C ILE A 47 3.66 -1.42 -4.04
N ILE A 48 2.83 -0.49 -3.56
CA ILE A 48 2.47 0.70 -4.30
C ILE A 48 3.15 1.89 -3.64
N LEU A 49 3.85 2.68 -4.43
CA LEU A 49 4.47 3.91 -3.96
C LEU A 49 3.52 5.05 -4.23
N SER A 50 3.06 5.68 -3.16
CA SER A 50 2.03 6.70 -3.26
C SER A 50 2.60 8.08 -2.96
N GLY A 51 2.38 8.99 -3.87
CA GLY A 51 2.58 10.39 -3.54
C GLY A 51 3.95 10.95 -3.79
N SER A 52 4.61 10.49 -4.79
CA SER A 52 5.90 11.05 -5.13
C SER A 52 5.72 12.16 -6.16
N PRO A 53 5.71 13.40 -5.75
CA PRO A 53 5.54 14.51 -6.69
C PRO A 53 6.89 14.89 -7.28
N PHE A 54 7.21 14.33 -8.34
CA PHE A 54 8.42 14.72 -9.06
C PHE A 54 8.08 15.25 -10.41
#